data_f98d28f30ea4cf6b89ffc4e977134e16
#
_entry.id   f98d28f30ea4cf6b89ffc4e977134e16
#
_cell.length_a   1.000
_cell.length_b   1.000
_cell.length_c   1.000
_cell.angle_alpha   90.00
_cell.angle_beta   90.00
_cell.angle_gamma   90.00
#
_symmetry.space_group_name_H-M   'P 1'
#
loop_
_entity.id
_entity.type
_entity.pdbx_description
1 polymer ?
#
loop_
_entity_poly.entity_id
_entity_poly.type
_entity_poly.pdbx_seq_one_letter_code
_entity_poly.pdbx_strand_id
1 'polypeptide(L)'
;GIALFVVFLVLAAQFESFVHPLVIMVTVPLAVAGGLLGLAVAGMTLNIYSQIGIIMLVGIAAKNGVLIVEFINQLRDQGMAFNDAIVEASRIRLRPVIMTAFAAVMGAVPLILAEGPGSASRSALGVVIFSGVSLATIFTLFIVPSVYNLMARRTGSPNAIAHKLETLRAEVSH
;
A
#
# COMPACT_ATOMS: atom_id res chain seq x y z
N GLY A 1 12.65 -9.82 -6.01
CA GLY A 1 13.10 -8.72 -6.88
C GLY A 1 12.20 -8.52 -8.08
N ILE A 2 12.03 -9.55 -8.91
CA ILE A 2 11.19 -9.49 -10.13
C ILE A 2 9.74 -9.09 -9.80
N ALA A 3 9.14 -9.67 -8.77
CA ALA A 3 7.78 -9.35 -8.35
C ALA A 3 7.64 -7.86 -7.95
N LEU A 4 8.60 -7.31 -7.22
CA LEU A 4 8.62 -5.89 -6.85
C LEU A 4 8.75 -4.99 -8.08
N PHE A 5 9.60 -5.37 -9.03
CA PHE A 5 9.78 -4.63 -10.27
C PHE A 5 8.50 -4.62 -11.11
N VAL A 6 7.82 -5.76 -11.23
CA VAL A 6 6.53 -5.86 -11.95
C VAL A 6 5.47 -5.00 -11.25
N VAL A 7 5.36 -5.06 -9.93
CA VAL A 7 4.44 -4.21 -9.15
C VAL A 7 4.73 -2.72 -9.40
N PHE A 8 6.01 -2.33 -9.38
CA PHE A 8 6.40 -0.96 -9.66
C PHE A 8 5.99 -0.50 -11.08
N LEU A 9 6.24 -1.34 -12.11
CA LEU A 9 5.85 -1.02 -13.48
C LEU A 9 4.34 -0.86 -13.64
N VAL A 10 3.56 -1.76 -13.05
CA VAL A 10 2.10 -1.69 -13.08
C VAL A 10 1.60 -0.43 -12.41
N LEU A 11 2.15 -0.08 -11.25
CA LEU A 11 1.79 1.15 -10.54
C LEU A 11 2.21 2.40 -11.31
N ALA A 12 3.38 2.40 -11.94
CA ALA A 12 3.84 3.52 -12.77
C ALA A 12 2.93 3.74 -13.97
N ALA A 13 2.48 2.67 -14.61
CA ALA A 13 1.52 2.72 -15.71
C ALA A 13 0.13 3.21 -15.24
N GLN A 14 -0.31 2.80 -14.05
CA GLN A 14 -1.62 3.18 -13.51
C GLN A 14 -1.69 4.65 -13.09
N PHE A 15 -0.62 5.17 -12.52
CA PHE A 15 -0.59 6.57 -12.03
C PHE A 15 -0.01 7.58 -13.03
N GLU A 16 0.48 7.10 -14.19
CA GLU A 16 1.17 7.95 -15.18
C GLU A 16 2.26 8.84 -14.55
N SER A 17 2.88 8.35 -13.47
CA SER A 17 3.88 9.07 -12.67
C SER A 17 4.83 8.07 -12.03
N PHE A 18 6.10 8.46 -11.88
CA PHE A 18 7.09 7.66 -11.17
C PHE A 18 7.15 7.96 -9.66
N VAL A 19 6.61 9.11 -9.24
CA VAL A 19 6.65 9.54 -7.83
C VAL A 19 5.63 8.78 -6.99
N HIS A 20 4.41 8.61 -7.48
CA HIS A 20 3.36 7.92 -6.75
C HIS A 20 3.69 6.44 -6.44
N PRO A 21 4.19 5.65 -7.43
CA PRO A 21 4.68 4.29 -7.15
C PRO A 21 5.80 4.24 -6.12
N LEU A 22 6.73 5.19 -6.14
CA LEU A 22 7.82 5.24 -5.16
C LEU A 22 7.30 5.44 -3.73
N VAL A 23 6.31 6.32 -3.55
CA VAL A 23 5.67 6.53 -2.25
C VAL A 23 5.04 5.22 -1.73
N ILE A 24 4.35 4.49 -2.61
CA ILE A 24 3.71 3.22 -2.27
C ILE A 24 4.77 2.15 -1.95
N MET A 25 5.84 2.07 -2.73
CA MET A 25 6.92 1.10 -2.54
C MET A 25 7.67 1.26 -1.21
N VAL A 26 7.65 2.42 -0.59
CA VAL A 26 8.21 2.62 0.77
C VAL A 26 7.48 1.78 1.82
N THR A 27 6.22 1.44 1.61
CA THR A 27 5.45 0.60 2.55
C THR A 27 5.86 -0.87 2.49
N VAL A 28 6.41 -1.33 1.38
CA VAL A 28 6.77 -2.74 1.14
C VAL A 28 7.89 -3.24 2.07
N PRO A 29 9.04 -2.55 2.20
CA PRO A 29 10.08 -2.97 3.15
C PRO A 29 9.59 -3.05 4.59
N LEU A 30 8.70 -2.14 4.98
CA LEU A 30 8.11 -2.16 6.32
C LEU A 30 7.19 -3.37 6.53
N ALA A 31 6.39 -3.70 5.53
CA ALA A 31 5.54 -4.88 5.57
C ALA A 31 6.38 -6.16 5.69
N VAL A 32 7.42 -6.28 4.87
CA VAL A 32 8.35 -7.42 4.89
C VAL A 32 9.05 -7.51 6.24
N ALA A 33 9.54 -6.39 6.78
CA ALA A 33 10.15 -6.35 8.11
C ALA A 33 9.17 -6.80 9.20
N GLY A 34 7.90 -6.39 9.11
CA GLY A 34 6.84 -6.84 10.01
C GLY A 34 6.60 -8.34 9.96
N GLY A 35 6.57 -8.91 8.74
CA GLY A 35 6.44 -10.37 8.54
C GLY A 35 7.63 -11.15 9.10
N LEU A 36 8.85 -10.67 8.85
CA LEU A 36 10.08 -11.29 9.38
C LEU A 36 10.18 -11.19 10.90
N LEU A 37 9.81 -10.05 11.48
CA LEU A 37 9.74 -9.89 12.94
C LEU A 37 8.73 -10.85 13.56
N GLY A 38 7.57 -11.04 12.93
CA GLY A 38 6.60 -12.02 13.40
C GLY A 38 7.13 -13.44 13.40
N LEU A 39 7.86 -13.87 12.36
CA LEU A 39 8.52 -15.18 12.31
C LEU A 39 9.58 -15.32 13.40
N ALA A 40 10.38 -14.28 13.63
CA ALA A 40 11.41 -14.28 14.67
C ALA A 40 10.81 -14.40 16.06
N VAL A 41 9.73 -13.66 16.36
CA VAL A 41 9.03 -13.73 17.65
C VAL A 41 8.35 -15.09 17.86
N ALA A 42 7.79 -15.68 16.79
CA ALA A 42 7.18 -17.01 16.82
C ALA A 42 8.22 -18.16 16.87
N GLY A 43 9.52 -17.86 16.79
CA GLY A 43 10.59 -18.87 16.76
C GLY A 43 10.57 -19.75 15.50
N MET A 44 9.98 -19.24 14.42
CA MET A 44 9.85 -19.96 13.16
C MET A 44 10.98 -19.63 12.21
N THR A 45 11.39 -20.60 11.40
CA THR A 45 12.43 -20.43 10.39
C THR A 45 11.84 -19.99 9.04
N LEU A 46 12.67 -19.34 8.22
CA LEU A 46 12.33 -19.04 6.83
C LEU A 46 12.22 -20.35 6.04
N ASN A 47 11.01 -20.61 5.55
CA ASN A 47 10.69 -21.74 4.69
C ASN A 47 9.95 -21.28 3.44
N ILE A 48 9.66 -22.17 2.51
CA ILE A 48 8.96 -21.85 1.26
C ILE A 48 7.61 -21.18 1.53
N TYR A 49 6.88 -21.62 2.55
CA TYR A 49 5.56 -21.08 2.88
C TYR A 49 5.63 -19.67 3.48
N SER A 50 6.65 -19.39 4.31
CA SER A 50 6.88 -18.03 4.80
C SER A 50 7.29 -17.09 3.68
N GLN A 51 8.05 -17.56 2.68
CA GLN A 51 8.39 -16.77 1.48
C GLN A 51 7.15 -16.46 0.64
N ILE A 52 6.25 -17.43 0.45
CA ILE A 52 4.94 -17.20 -0.21
C ILE A 52 4.14 -16.16 0.59
N GLY A 53 4.11 -16.27 1.91
CA GLY A 53 3.47 -15.28 2.79
C GLY A 53 4.02 -13.88 2.61
N ILE A 54 5.34 -13.72 2.49
CA ILE A 54 6.00 -12.43 2.23
C ILE A 54 5.60 -11.87 0.86
N ILE A 55 5.52 -12.69 -0.18
CA ILE A 55 5.09 -12.24 -1.51
C ILE A 55 3.63 -11.76 -1.48
N MET A 56 2.74 -12.51 -0.82
CA MET A 56 1.34 -12.10 -0.63
C MET A 56 1.25 -10.80 0.18
N LEU A 57 2.07 -10.65 1.21
CA LEU A 57 2.13 -9.46 2.05
C LEU A 57 2.53 -8.20 1.27
N VAL A 58 3.47 -8.32 0.33
CA VAL A 58 3.85 -7.24 -0.59
C VAL A 58 2.63 -6.74 -1.37
N GLY A 59 1.83 -7.66 -1.92
CA GLY A 59 0.62 -7.31 -2.65
C GLY A 59 -0.44 -6.61 -1.78
N ILE A 60 -0.65 -7.09 -0.56
CA ILE A 60 -1.61 -6.49 0.40
C ILE A 60 -1.14 -5.10 0.83
N ALA A 61 0.15 -4.93 1.14
CA ALA A 61 0.72 -3.66 1.54
C ALA A 61 0.65 -2.62 0.40
N ALA A 62 1.03 -3.01 -0.81
CA ALA A 62 0.93 -2.15 -1.99
C ALA A 62 -0.51 -1.68 -2.23
N LYS A 63 -1.50 -2.58 -2.13
CA LYS A 63 -2.92 -2.24 -2.27
C LYS A 63 -3.37 -1.16 -1.30
N ASN A 64 -2.98 -1.25 -0.04
CA ASN A 64 -3.35 -0.27 0.97
C ASN A 64 -2.73 1.11 0.67
N GLY A 65 -1.48 1.15 0.21
CA GLY A 65 -0.80 2.37 -0.23
C GLY A 65 -1.48 3.00 -1.45
N VAL A 66 -1.83 2.19 -2.44
CA VAL A 66 -2.55 2.64 -3.66
C VAL A 66 -3.85 3.36 -3.30
N LEU A 67 -4.68 2.77 -2.43
CA LEU A 67 -5.97 3.34 -2.05
C LEU A 67 -5.86 4.74 -1.43
N ILE A 68 -4.81 4.99 -0.65
CA ILE A 68 -4.59 6.30 -0.03
C ILE A 68 -4.10 7.31 -1.09
N VAL A 69 -3.07 6.95 -1.87
CA VAL A 69 -2.47 7.83 -2.89
C VAL A 69 -3.48 8.20 -3.98
N GLU A 70 -4.25 7.23 -4.47
CA GLU A 70 -5.29 7.44 -5.48
C GLU A 70 -6.34 8.42 -4.97
N PHE A 71 -6.78 8.28 -3.73
CA PHE A 71 -7.78 9.17 -3.16
C PHE A 71 -7.25 10.58 -2.91
N ILE A 72 -5.98 10.72 -2.51
CA ILE A 72 -5.33 12.04 -2.43
C ILE A 72 -5.34 12.71 -3.82
N ASN A 73 -4.99 11.97 -4.87
CA ASN A 73 -5.00 12.49 -6.24
C ASN A 73 -6.40 12.91 -6.68
N GLN A 74 -7.43 12.12 -6.39
CA GLN A 74 -8.83 12.46 -6.69
C GLN A 74 -9.27 13.77 -6.00
N LEU A 75 -8.94 13.98 -4.74
CA LEU A 75 -9.26 15.21 -4.03
C LEU A 75 -8.49 16.42 -4.60
N ARG A 76 -7.25 16.24 -5.02
CA ARG A 76 -6.46 17.28 -5.70
C ARG A 76 -7.07 17.64 -7.05
N ASP A 77 -7.55 16.67 -7.82
CA ASP A 77 -8.24 16.91 -9.11
C ASP A 77 -9.56 17.66 -8.93
N GLN A 78 -10.22 17.53 -7.76
CA GLN A 78 -11.39 18.32 -7.39
C GLN A 78 -11.07 19.77 -6.97
N GLY A 79 -9.80 20.17 -7.02
CA GLY A 79 -9.36 21.52 -6.68
C GLY A 79 -9.02 21.75 -5.20
N MET A 80 -8.95 20.68 -4.40
CA MET A 80 -8.58 20.80 -2.98
C MET A 80 -7.09 21.16 -2.85
N ALA A 81 -6.75 22.01 -1.87
CA ALA A 81 -5.36 22.35 -1.57
C ALA A 81 -4.54 21.12 -1.21
N PHE A 82 -3.26 21.08 -1.57
CA PHE A 82 -2.39 19.91 -1.45
C PHE A 82 -2.39 19.30 -0.03
N ASN A 83 -2.21 20.14 0.99
CA ASN A 83 -2.16 19.68 2.38
C ASN A 83 -3.53 19.21 2.87
N ASP A 84 -4.60 19.90 2.50
CA ASP A 84 -5.96 19.56 2.90
C ASP A 84 -6.40 18.24 2.25
N ALA A 85 -6.02 18.01 0.99
CA ALA A 85 -6.28 16.76 0.28
C ALA A 85 -5.61 15.56 0.98
N ILE A 86 -4.37 15.71 1.47
CA ILE A 86 -3.68 14.65 2.21
C ILE A 86 -4.38 14.33 3.51
N VAL A 87 -4.74 15.35 4.30
CA VAL A 87 -5.40 15.17 5.60
C VAL A 87 -6.78 14.55 5.42
N GLU A 88 -7.58 15.07 4.49
CA GLU A 88 -8.93 14.58 4.25
C GLU A 88 -8.93 13.16 3.67
N ALA A 89 -8.04 12.86 2.72
CA ALA A 89 -7.87 11.52 2.19
C ALA A 89 -7.51 10.51 3.29
N SER A 90 -6.56 10.87 4.15
CA SER A 90 -6.15 10.01 5.25
C SER A 90 -7.30 9.75 6.22
N ARG A 91 -8.10 10.79 6.53
CA ARG A 91 -9.25 10.67 7.41
C ARG A 91 -10.35 9.77 6.85
N ILE A 92 -10.71 9.97 5.58
CA ILE A 92 -11.79 9.19 4.93
C ILE A 92 -11.36 7.75 4.72
N ARG A 93 -10.10 7.51 4.32
CA ARG A 93 -9.58 6.17 4.03
C ARG A 93 -9.15 5.38 5.26
N LEU A 94 -9.07 6.00 6.43
CA LEU A 94 -8.72 5.32 7.68
C LEU A 94 -9.64 4.11 7.95
N ARG A 95 -10.96 4.31 7.87
CA ARG A 95 -11.94 3.25 8.13
C ARG A 95 -11.82 2.06 7.17
N PRO A 96 -11.88 2.23 5.83
CA PRO A 96 -11.75 1.12 4.90
C PRO A 96 -10.42 0.36 5.05
N VAL A 97 -9.30 1.06 5.26
CA VAL A 97 -7.99 0.45 5.43
C VAL A 97 -7.94 -0.41 6.70
N ILE A 98 -8.44 0.12 7.82
CA ILE A 98 -8.51 -0.65 9.08
C ILE A 98 -9.45 -1.86 8.93
N MET A 99 -10.60 -1.73 8.29
CA MET A 99 -11.53 -2.84 8.07
C MET A 99 -10.90 -3.96 7.25
N THR A 100 -10.22 -3.64 6.15
CA THR A 100 -9.56 -4.64 5.30
C THR A 100 -8.37 -5.28 6.00
N ALA A 101 -7.60 -4.51 6.76
CA ALA A 101 -6.50 -5.02 7.56
C ALA A 101 -7.00 -5.97 8.65
N PHE A 102 -8.03 -5.57 9.38
CA PHE A 102 -8.64 -6.41 10.41
C PHE A 102 -9.18 -7.71 9.83
N ALA A 103 -9.86 -7.67 8.68
CA ALA A 103 -10.35 -8.87 8.00
C ALA A 103 -9.19 -9.79 7.59
N ALA A 104 -8.08 -9.25 7.06
CA ALA A 104 -6.91 -10.04 6.69
C ALA A 104 -6.22 -10.67 7.91
N VAL A 105 -6.07 -9.90 8.99
CA VAL A 105 -5.48 -10.36 10.26
C VAL A 105 -6.34 -11.46 10.89
N MET A 106 -7.65 -11.26 10.96
CA MET A 106 -8.59 -12.29 11.47
C MET A 106 -8.62 -13.53 10.59
N GLY A 107 -8.53 -13.36 9.26
CA GLY A 107 -8.43 -14.47 8.31
C GLY A 107 -7.14 -15.29 8.45
N ALA A 108 -6.06 -14.70 8.97
CA ALA A 108 -4.81 -15.41 9.26
C ALA A 108 -4.86 -16.26 10.56
N VAL A 109 -5.75 -15.92 11.51
CA VAL A 109 -5.85 -16.63 12.80
C VAL A 109 -6.11 -18.13 12.63
N PRO A 110 -7.07 -18.60 11.81
CA PRO A 110 -7.28 -20.04 11.64
C PRO A 110 -6.08 -20.76 11.00
N LEU A 111 -5.26 -20.07 10.21
CA LEU A 111 -4.02 -20.63 9.67
C LEU A 111 -2.98 -20.85 10.77
N ILE A 112 -2.90 -19.93 11.73
CA ILE A 112 -1.98 -20.01 12.87
C ILE A 112 -2.38 -21.13 13.81
N LEU A 113 -3.68 -21.30 14.05
CA LEU A 113 -4.25 -22.30 14.96
C LEU A 113 -4.47 -23.67 14.30
N ALA A 114 -4.13 -23.84 13.02
CA ALA A 114 -4.34 -25.07 12.29
C ALA A 114 -3.50 -26.22 12.88
N GLU A 115 -4.15 -27.32 13.19
CA GLU A 115 -3.52 -28.53 13.68
C GLU A 115 -3.49 -29.64 12.60
N GLY A 116 -2.68 -30.69 12.81
CA GLY A 116 -2.59 -31.84 11.91
C GLY A 116 -1.49 -31.74 10.84
N PRO A 117 -1.50 -32.64 9.84
CA PRO A 117 -0.46 -32.67 8.79
C PRO A 117 -0.35 -31.37 8.04
N GLY A 118 0.88 -30.82 7.92
CA GLY A 118 1.14 -29.55 7.24
C GLY A 118 0.78 -28.30 8.07
N SER A 119 0.49 -28.43 9.36
CA SER A 119 0.20 -27.28 10.24
C SER A 119 1.35 -26.28 10.30
N ALA A 120 2.60 -26.76 10.39
CA ALA A 120 3.78 -25.91 10.45
C ALA A 120 3.89 -24.97 9.24
N SER A 121 3.51 -25.45 8.06
CA SER A 121 3.51 -24.65 6.83
C SER A 121 2.43 -23.58 6.83
N ARG A 122 1.22 -23.95 7.26
CA ARG A 122 0.09 -23.01 7.36
C ARG A 122 0.32 -21.96 8.45
N SER A 123 0.85 -22.38 9.60
CA SER A 123 1.19 -21.48 10.70
C SER A 123 2.23 -20.45 10.30
N ALA A 124 3.29 -20.85 9.59
CA ALA A 124 4.31 -19.93 9.11
C ALA A 124 3.72 -18.85 8.18
N LEU A 125 2.87 -19.26 7.24
CA LEU A 125 2.16 -18.34 6.35
C LEU A 125 1.21 -17.43 7.14
N GLY A 126 0.46 -17.98 8.09
CA GLY A 126 -0.46 -17.21 8.93
C GLY A 126 0.25 -16.17 9.79
N VAL A 127 1.38 -16.52 10.42
CA VAL A 127 2.18 -15.60 11.23
C VAL A 127 2.73 -14.43 10.39
N VAL A 128 3.25 -14.71 9.20
CA VAL A 128 3.74 -13.67 8.29
C VAL A 128 2.64 -12.68 7.93
N ILE A 129 1.47 -13.17 7.55
CA ILE A 129 0.33 -12.31 7.17
C ILE A 129 -0.15 -11.53 8.39
N PHE A 130 -0.35 -12.20 9.53
CA PHE A 130 -0.84 -11.57 10.74
C PHE A 130 0.05 -10.41 11.20
N SER A 131 1.34 -10.67 11.39
CA SER A 131 2.30 -9.67 11.88
C SER A 131 2.60 -8.61 10.82
N GLY A 132 2.80 -9.04 9.58
CA GLY A 132 3.14 -8.15 8.48
C GLY A 132 2.01 -7.19 8.13
N VAL A 133 0.76 -7.66 8.02
CA VAL A 133 -0.39 -6.78 7.74
C VAL A 133 -0.65 -5.83 8.91
N SER A 134 -0.55 -6.29 10.16
CA SER A 134 -0.74 -5.44 11.34
C SER A 134 0.25 -4.29 11.37
N LEU A 135 1.55 -4.58 11.24
CA LEU A 135 2.60 -3.57 11.21
C LEU A 135 2.50 -2.68 9.96
N ALA A 136 2.34 -3.28 8.77
CA ALA A 136 2.21 -2.54 7.53
C ALA A 136 1.05 -1.55 7.57
N THR A 137 -0.10 -1.92 8.14
CA THR A 137 -1.26 -1.03 8.21
C THR A 137 -0.99 0.17 9.10
N ILE A 138 -0.42 -0.04 10.28
CA ILE A 138 -0.07 1.06 11.18
C ILE A 138 0.89 2.04 10.49
N PHE A 139 1.95 1.51 9.89
CA PHE A 139 2.94 2.34 9.23
C PHE A 139 2.41 3.00 7.95
N THR A 140 1.61 2.31 7.16
CA THR A 140 1.03 2.86 5.93
C THR A 140 0.16 4.09 6.22
N LEU A 141 -0.63 4.07 7.29
CA LEU A 141 -1.48 5.19 7.68
C LEU A 141 -0.69 6.47 8.03
N PHE A 142 0.53 6.33 8.56
CA PHE A 142 1.38 7.46 8.93
C PHE A 142 2.43 7.81 7.86
N ILE A 143 3.05 6.78 7.28
CA ILE A 143 4.19 6.96 6.37
C ILE A 143 3.72 7.40 4.98
N VAL A 144 2.67 6.81 4.43
CA VAL A 144 2.20 7.18 3.08
C VAL A 144 1.85 8.65 2.99
N PRO A 145 1.02 9.25 3.87
CA PRO A 145 0.74 10.68 3.84
C PRO A 145 2.00 11.54 4.02
N SER A 146 2.92 11.13 4.91
CA SER A 146 4.15 11.86 5.20
C SER A 146 5.12 11.85 4.02
N VAL A 147 5.36 10.67 3.42
CA VAL A 147 6.22 10.52 2.26
C VAL A 147 5.60 11.17 1.02
N TYR A 148 4.29 11.05 0.87
CA TYR A 148 3.55 11.74 -0.20
C TYR A 148 3.73 13.26 -0.09
N ASN A 149 3.59 13.83 1.10
CA ASN A 149 3.82 15.25 1.33
C ASN A 149 5.26 15.67 0.97
N LEU A 150 6.25 14.84 1.31
CA LEU A 150 7.65 15.15 1.02
C LEU A 150 7.98 15.06 -0.48
N MET A 151 7.51 14.01 -1.15
CA MET A 151 7.90 13.70 -2.53
C MET A 151 7.00 14.34 -3.58
N ALA A 152 5.70 14.42 -3.33
CA ALA A 152 4.72 14.86 -4.30
C ALA A 152 4.40 16.36 -4.25
N ARG A 153 5.05 17.13 -3.37
CA ARG A 153 4.86 18.59 -3.26
C ARG A 153 5.06 19.34 -4.57
N ARG A 154 5.99 18.85 -5.40
CA ARG A 154 6.35 19.46 -6.70
C ARG A 154 5.70 18.76 -7.89
N THR A 155 4.94 17.69 -7.65
CA THR A 155 4.28 16.92 -8.72
C THR A 155 2.84 17.39 -8.84
N GLY A 156 2.42 17.76 -10.06
CA GLY A 156 1.02 18.07 -10.36
C GLY A 156 0.11 16.86 -10.15
N SER A 157 -1.21 17.08 -10.13
CA SER A 157 -2.14 15.95 -10.17
C SER A 157 -2.04 15.25 -11.54
N PRO A 158 -2.32 13.95 -11.64
CA PRO A 158 -2.28 13.22 -12.91
C PRO A 158 -3.11 13.87 -14.02
N ASN A 159 -4.24 14.47 -13.66
CA ASN A 159 -5.14 15.16 -14.60
C ASN A 159 -4.81 16.65 -14.83
N ALA A 160 -3.80 17.21 -14.16
CA ALA A 160 -3.44 18.63 -14.33
C ALA A 160 -3.07 18.98 -15.78
N ILE A 161 -2.44 18.05 -16.50
CA ILE A 161 -2.08 18.21 -17.92
C ILE A 161 -3.33 18.16 -18.80
N ALA A 162 -4.25 17.23 -18.52
CA ALA A 162 -5.51 17.11 -19.27
C ALA A 162 -6.37 18.37 -19.11
N HIS A 163 -6.53 18.89 -17.90
CA HIS A 163 -7.24 20.14 -17.63
C HIS A 163 -6.58 21.34 -18.32
N LYS A 164 -5.25 21.40 -18.33
CA LYS A 164 -4.52 22.47 -19.01
C LYS A 164 -4.67 22.42 -20.52
N LEU A 165 -4.74 21.20 -21.09
CA LEU A 165 -5.01 21.00 -22.52
C LEU A 165 -6.44 21.39 -22.89
N GLU A 166 -7.43 21.10 -22.06
CA GLU A 166 -8.81 21.51 -22.27
C GLU A 166 -8.99 23.02 -22.22
N THR A 167 -8.36 23.72 -21.27
CA THR A 167 -8.40 25.18 -21.19
C THR A 167 -7.73 25.80 -22.40
N LEU A 168 -6.57 25.31 -22.83
CA LEU A 168 -5.89 25.81 -24.05
C LEU A 168 -6.70 25.54 -25.33
N ARG A 169 -7.38 24.40 -25.43
CA ARG A 169 -8.28 24.13 -26.57
C ARG A 169 -9.49 25.03 -26.57
N ALA A 170 -10.05 25.37 -25.42
CA ALA A 170 -11.15 26.33 -25.33
C ALA A 170 -10.73 27.75 -25.72
N GLU A 171 -9.49 28.17 -25.37
CA GLU A 171 -8.94 29.46 -25.76
C GLU A 171 -8.64 29.58 -27.28
N VAL A 172 -8.25 28.47 -27.93
CA VAL A 172 -7.95 28.41 -29.36
C VAL A 172 -9.21 28.33 -30.23
N SER A 173 -10.35 27.91 -29.64
CA SER A 173 -11.65 27.75 -30.33
C SER A 173 -12.46 29.06 -30.38
N HIS A 174 -11.99 30.14 -29.79
CA HIS A 174 -12.52 31.51 -29.86
C HIS A 174 -11.62 32.38 -30.70
#